data_2e7437f0a3308dfffa6a7c026b0f1da6
#
_entry.id   2e7437f0a3308dfffa6a7c026b0f1da6
#
_cell.length_a   1.000
_cell.length_b   1.000
_cell.length_c   1.000
_cell.angle_alpha   90.00
_cell.angle_beta   90.00
_cell.angle_gamma   90.00
#
_symmetry.space_group_name_H-M   'P 1'
#
loop_
_entity.id
_entity.type
_entity.pdbx_description
1 polymer ?
#
loop_
_entity_poly.entity_id
_entity_poly.type
_entity_poly.pdbx_seq_one_letter_code
_entity_poly.pdbx_strand_id
1 'polypeptide(L)'
;MYIFLQQYWWLVVSLLGAILVFLLFVQGGNSLLFCLGKTEEHRKMMVNSTGRKWEFTFTTLVTFGGAFFASFPLFYSTSFGGAYWLWMIILFSFVLQAVSYEFQSKAGNLLGKKTYRTFLVINGVVGPVLLGGAVATFFTGSDFYINKANMTDTIMPVISHWGNGWHGLDALTNIWNVILGLAVFFLARVLGSLYFINNIDDKELTDKCRRAVRSNTVLFLVFFLAFVIRTLVSDGFAVNPDTQEIYMQPYKYLTNFIEMPVVLALFLIGVVLVLFGIGKTLLKKTFDKGIWFTGIGTVLTVLSLLLVAGYNNTAYYPSYTDLQSSLTLANSCSSEFTLKTMAYVSILVPFVIAYIFYAWRSIDRHKITEKEMDEGGHSY
;
A
#
# COMPACT_ATOMS: atom_id res chain seq x y z
N MET A 1 -13.71 -17.42 -20.86
CA MET A 1 -13.63 -15.96 -20.82
C MET A 1 -13.71 -15.43 -19.38
N TYR A 2 -14.71 -15.85 -18.59
CA TYR A 2 -14.94 -15.35 -17.22
C TYR A 2 -13.76 -15.58 -16.27
N ILE A 3 -13.17 -16.79 -16.23
CA ILE A 3 -11.98 -17.09 -15.40
C ILE A 3 -10.81 -16.16 -15.76
N PHE A 4 -10.59 -15.90 -17.06
CA PHE A 4 -9.55 -14.98 -17.51
C PHE A 4 -9.80 -13.56 -16.98
N LEU A 5 -11.05 -13.07 -17.00
CA LEU A 5 -11.41 -11.75 -16.49
C LEU A 5 -11.21 -11.66 -14.97
N GLN A 6 -11.50 -12.71 -14.20
CA GLN A 6 -11.24 -12.78 -12.77
C GLN A 6 -9.74 -12.62 -12.47
N GLN A 7 -8.90 -13.38 -13.18
CA GLN A 7 -7.44 -13.30 -13.05
C GLN A 7 -6.89 -11.93 -13.51
N TYR A 8 -7.40 -11.40 -14.63
CA TYR A 8 -7.02 -10.08 -15.12
C TYR A 8 -7.30 -8.99 -14.09
N TRP A 9 -8.49 -8.98 -13.49
CA TRP A 9 -8.85 -7.97 -12.51
C TRP A 9 -8.09 -8.13 -11.19
N TRP A 10 -7.75 -9.36 -10.82
CA TRP A 10 -6.86 -9.58 -9.68
C TRP A 10 -5.46 -9.01 -9.94
N LEU A 11 -4.91 -9.19 -11.14
CA LEU A 11 -3.65 -8.57 -11.55
C LEU A 11 -3.72 -7.04 -11.46
N VAL A 12 -4.79 -6.43 -12.00
CA VAL A 12 -4.97 -4.97 -12.01
C VAL A 12 -5.07 -4.42 -10.58
N VAL A 13 -5.89 -5.03 -9.73
CA VAL A 13 -6.02 -4.61 -8.33
C VAL A 13 -4.71 -4.81 -7.57
N SER A 14 -4.04 -5.93 -7.77
CA SER A 14 -2.73 -6.21 -7.15
C SER A 14 -1.67 -5.17 -7.58
N LEU A 15 -1.68 -4.77 -8.85
CA LEU A 15 -0.78 -3.73 -9.35
C LEU A 15 -1.08 -2.36 -8.71
N LEU A 16 -2.36 -1.99 -8.57
CA LEU A 16 -2.75 -0.75 -7.87
C LEU A 16 -2.30 -0.76 -6.42
N GLY A 17 -2.47 -1.88 -5.70
CA GLY A 17 -1.95 -2.05 -4.33
C GLY A 17 -0.43 -1.94 -4.27
N ALA A 18 0.28 -2.52 -5.23
CA ALA A 18 1.74 -2.45 -5.30
C ALA A 18 2.24 -1.02 -5.58
N ILE A 19 1.58 -0.28 -6.49
CA ILE A 19 1.85 1.14 -6.76
C ILE A 19 1.56 1.98 -5.52
N LEU A 20 0.47 1.70 -4.80
CA LEU A 20 0.15 2.39 -3.55
C LEU A 20 1.28 2.26 -2.53
N VAL A 21 1.84 1.06 -2.34
CA VAL A 21 2.96 0.85 -1.40
C VAL A 21 4.19 1.67 -1.80
N PHE A 22 4.50 1.79 -3.09
CA PHE A 22 5.56 2.69 -3.56
C PHE A 22 5.23 4.15 -3.22
N LEU A 23 4.01 4.61 -3.47
CA LEU A 23 3.58 5.98 -3.23
C LEU A 23 3.55 6.35 -1.74
N LEU A 24 3.58 5.38 -0.83
CA LEU A 24 3.72 5.63 0.61
C LEU A 24 5.05 6.33 0.98
N PHE A 25 5.93 6.62 0.01
CA PHE A 25 7.07 7.51 0.26
C PHE A 25 6.63 8.88 0.80
N VAL A 26 5.43 9.34 0.46
CA VAL A 26 4.83 10.56 0.99
C VAL A 26 4.64 10.43 2.51
N GLN A 27 3.99 9.36 2.96
CA GLN A 27 3.76 9.06 4.38
C GLN A 27 5.09 8.85 5.10
N GLY A 28 6.00 8.11 4.47
CA GLY A 28 7.36 7.91 4.99
C GLY A 28 8.10 9.22 5.20
N GLY A 29 8.04 10.14 4.23
CA GLY A 29 8.58 11.49 4.33
C GLY A 29 7.94 12.30 5.46
N ASN A 30 6.61 12.26 5.57
CA ASN A 30 5.86 12.92 6.64
C ASN A 30 6.27 12.43 8.03
N SER A 31 6.46 11.13 8.20
CA SER A 31 6.90 10.53 9.47
C SER A 31 8.29 10.98 9.91
N LEU A 32 9.11 11.44 8.97
CA LEU A 32 10.48 11.89 9.20
C LEU A 32 10.59 13.40 9.46
N LEU A 33 9.50 14.15 9.35
CA LEU A 33 9.50 15.61 9.35
C LEU A 33 10.22 16.23 10.56
N PHE A 34 9.93 15.77 11.77
CA PHE A 34 10.61 16.28 12.98
C PHE A 34 11.92 15.55 13.28
N CYS A 35 12.13 14.37 12.70
CA CYS A 35 13.37 13.63 12.87
C CYS A 35 14.52 14.24 12.07
N LEU A 36 14.29 14.57 10.81
CA LEU A 36 15.29 15.10 9.87
C LEU A 36 15.25 16.61 9.76
N GLY A 37 14.07 17.23 9.74
CA GLY A 37 13.84 18.66 9.64
C GLY A 37 14.09 19.36 10.99
N LYS A 38 15.35 19.66 11.30
CA LYS A 38 15.70 20.35 12.55
C LYS A 38 15.47 21.84 12.49
N THR A 39 15.66 22.47 11.32
CA THR A 39 15.37 23.88 11.07
C THR A 39 13.98 24.06 10.45
N GLU A 40 13.47 25.29 10.44
CA GLU A 40 12.18 25.58 9.79
C GLU A 40 12.30 25.44 8.27
N GLU A 41 13.43 25.84 7.69
CA GLU A 41 13.75 25.74 6.25
C GLU A 41 13.72 24.28 5.81
N HIS A 42 14.40 23.37 6.54
CA HIS A 42 14.36 21.94 6.24
C HIS A 42 12.93 21.38 6.26
N ARG A 43 12.10 21.80 7.26
CA ARG A 43 10.69 21.33 7.33
C ARG A 43 9.87 21.85 6.17
N LYS A 44 10.06 23.12 5.76
CA LYS A 44 9.38 23.68 4.58
C LYS A 44 9.75 22.89 3.31
N MET A 45 11.05 22.66 3.06
CA MET A 45 11.48 21.88 1.89
C MET A 45 10.91 20.47 1.90
N MET A 46 10.91 19.78 3.05
CA MET A 46 10.36 18.43 3.18
C MET A 46 8.84 18.41 2.92
N VAL A 47 8.10 19.34 3.53
CA VAL A 47 6.64 19.45 3.34
C VAL A 47 6.31 19.77 1.89
N ASN A 48 7.02 20.71 1.26
CA ASN A 48 6.81 21.04 -0.15
C ASN A 48 7.12 19.86 -1.07
N SER A 49 8.17 19.10 -0.76
CA SER A 49 8.56 17.92 -1.54
C SER A 49 7.47 16.83 -1.53
N THR A 50 6.96 16.45 -0.34
CA THR A 50 5.89 15.46 -0.22
C THR A 50 4.52 16.04 -0.61
N GLY A 51 4.29 17.33 -0.37
CA GLY A 51 3.08 18.06 -0.70
C GLY A 51 2.75 18.05 -2.19
N ARG A 52 3.77 18.15 -3.05
CA ARG A 52 3.57 18.05 -4.51
C ARG A 52 3.13 16.65 -5.00
N LYS A 53 3.08 15.65 -4.11
CA LYS A 53 2.81 14.24 -4.46
C LYS A 53 1.71 13.57 -3.62
N TRP A 54 1.22 14.20 -2.57
CA TRP A 54 0.28 13.57 -1.65
C TRP A 54 -1.03 13.11 -2.32
N GLU A 55 -1.49 13.86 -3.32
CA GLU A 55 -2.69 13.54 -4.07
C GLU A 55 -2.57 12.21 -4.83
N PHE A 56 -1.38 11.92 -5.40
CA PHE A 56 -1.16 10.64 -6.10
C PHE A 56 -1.36 9.46 -5.16
N THR A 57 -0.88 9.55 -3.91
CA THR A 57 -1.04 8.49 -2.93
C THR A 57 -2.50 8.33 -2.51
N PHE A 58 -3.16 9.44 -2.18
CA PHE A 58 -4.56 9.42 -1.76
C PHE A 58 -5.50 8.94 -2.88
N THR A 59 -5.32 9.45 -4.07
CA THR A 59 -6.10 9.04 -5.24
C THR A 59 -5.88 7.56 -5.56
N THR A 60 -4.65 7.06 -5.46
CA THR A 60 -4.36 5.64 -5.69
C THR A 60 -5.01 4.75 -4.62
N LEU A 61 -5.04 5.17 -3.35
CA LEU A 61 -5.76 4.46 -2.28
C LEU A 61 -7.26 4.36 -2.58
N VAL A 62 -7.88 5.48 -2.99
CA VAL A 62 -9.30 5.50 -3.36
C VAL A 62 -9.57 4.64 -4.62
N THR A 63 -8.69 4.72 -5.62
CA THR A 63 -8.77 3.92 -6.84
C THR A 63 -8.64 2.42 -6.55
N PHE A 64 -7.75 2.04 -5.64
CA PHE A 64 -7.59 0.66 -5.17
C PHE A 64 -8.88 0.13 -4.54
N GLY A 65 -9.49 0.90 -3.63
CA GLY A 65 -10.80 0.56 -3.04
C GLY A 65 -11.92 0.48 -4.08
N GLY A 66 -11.97 1.46 -5.01
CA GLY A 66 -12.95 1.48 -6.10
C GLY A 66 -12.80 0.31 -7.08
N ALA A 67 -11.57 -0.09 -7.39
CA ALA A 67 -11.29 -1.27 -8.22
C ALA A 67 -11.76 -2.56 -7.54
N PHE A 68 -11.55 -2.71 -6.22
CA PHE A 68 -12.12 -3.82 -5.47
C PHE A 68 -13.65 -3.79 -5.45
N PHE A 69 -14.25 -2.62 -5.21
CA PHE A 69 -15.70 -2.48 -5.24
C PHE A 69 -16.30 -2.96 -6.56
N ALA A 70 -15.71 -2.59 -7.67
CA ALA A 70 -16.22 -2.93 -8.99
C ALA A 70 -15.91 -4.38 -9.41
N SER A 71 -14.71 -4.90 -9.11
CA SER A 71 -14.29 -6.24 -9.57
C SER A 71 -14.58 -7.36 -8.57
N PHE A 72 -14.47 -7.10 -7.26
CA PHE A 72 -14.67 -8.06 -6.17
C PHE A 72 -15.61 -7.48 -5.09
N PRO A 73 -16.89 -7.24 -5.40
CA PRO A 73 -17.82 -6.55 -4.50
C PRO A 73 -18.02 -7.26 -3.17
N LEU A 74 -17.95 -8.60 -3.12
CA LEU A 74 -18.08 -9.33 -1.87
C LEU A 74 -16.88 -9.09 -0.94
N PHE A 75 -15.67 -8.98 -1.48
CA PHE A 75 -14.50 -8.55 -0.68
C PHE A 75 -14.68 -7.11 -0.19
N TYR A 76 -15.14 -6.21 -1.06
CA TYR A 76 -15.35 -4.83 -0.65
C TYR A 76 -16.34 -4.72 0.51
N SER A 77 -17.48 -5.40 0.43
CA SER A 77 -18.47 -5.41 1.51
C SER A 77 -17.93 -6.08 2.79
N THR A 78 -17.15 -7.15 2.66
CA THR A 78 -16.62 -7.89 3.80
C THR A 78 -15.47 -7.15 4.47
N SER A 79 -14.50 -6.65 3.71
CA SER A 79 -13.32 -5.98 4.26
C SER A 79 -13.59 -4.50 4.54
N PHE A 80 -13.97 -3.70 3.53
CA PHE A 80 -14.19 -2.26 3.74
C PHE A 80 -15.47 -1.99 4.55
N GLY A 81 -16.52 -2.75 4.31
CA GLY A 81 -17.78 -2.64 5.06
C GLY A 81 -17.73 -3.33 6.41
N GLY A 82 -17.14 -4.54 6.51
CA GLY A 82 -17.08 -5.33 7.75
C GLY A 82 -15.99 -4.87 8.71
N ALA A 83 -14.76 -4.65 8.21
CA ALA A 83 -13.63 -4.14 8.99
C ALA A 83 -13.61 -2.59 9.04
N TYR A 84 -14.77 -1.96 9.18
CA TYR A 84 -14.96 -0.53 8.99
C TYR A 84 -14.12 0.34 9.94
N TRP A 85 -13.86 -0.05 11.18
CA TRP A 85 -13.06 0.74 12.09
C TRP A 85 -11.61 0.87 11.61
N LEU A 86 -11.03 -0.22 11.13
CA LEU A 86 -9.68 -0.19 10.56
C LEU A 86 -9.61 0.77 9.36
N TRP A 87 -10.54 0.64 8.43
CA TRP A 87 -10.58 1.47 7.22
C TRP A 87 -10.95 2.92 7.51
N MET A 88 -11.83 3.18 8.49
CA MET A 88 -12.17 4.55 8.91
C MET A 88 -10.97 5.27 9.52
N ILE A 89 -10.16 4.60 10.34
CA ILE A 89 -8.94 5.19 10.90
C ILE A 89 -7.92 5.49 9.80
N ILE A 90 -7.73 4.56 8.85
CA ILE A 90 -6.88 4.81 7.68
C ILE A 90 -7.39 6.05 6.94
N LEU A 91 -8.65 6.07 6.52
CA LEU A 91 -9.23 7.18 5.77
C LEU A 91 -9.11 8.49 6.53
N PHE A 92 -9.44 8.51 7.83
CA PHE A 92 -9.36 9.71 8.65
C PHE A 92 -7.92 10.24 8.74
N SER A 93 -6.92 9.35 8.84
CA SER A 93 -5.52 9.74 8.82
C SER A 93 -5.12 10.45 7.52
N PHE A 94 -5.65 10.00 6.37
CA PHE A 94 -5.41 10.64 5.07
C PHE A 94 -6.18 11.97 4.92
N VAL A 95 -7.37 12.08 5.51
CA VAL A 95 -8.10 13.36 5.59
C VAL A 95 -7.31 14.39 6.40
N LEU A 96 -6.76 14.00 7.56
CA LEU A 96 -5.87 14.86 8.35
C LEU A 96 -4.65 15.32 7.54
N GLN A 97 -4.07 14.44 6.72
CA GLN A 97 -2.99 14.78 5.82
C GLN A 97 -3.42 15.84 4.79
N ALA A 98 -4.54 15.63 4.11
CA ALA A 98 -5.05 16.54 3.09
C ALA A 98 -5.27 17.95 3.68
N VAL A 99 -6.01 18.03 4.79
CA VAL A 99 -6.24 19.29 5.52
C VAL A 99 -4.93 19.95 5.94
N SER A 100 -3.93 19.15 6.34
CA SER A 100 -2.64 19.69 6.79
C SER A 100 -1.84 20.31 5.66
N TYR A 101 -1.79 19.70 4.49
CA TYR A 101 -1.12 20.30 3.34
C TYR A 101 -1.81 21.58 2.90
N GLU A 102 -3.15 21.60 2.84
CA GLU A 102 -3.90 22.75 2.34
C GLU A 102 -3.88 23.95 3.29
N PHE A 103 -3.93 23.72 4.60
CA PHE A 103 -4.21 24.80 5.55
C PHE A 103 -3.03 25.27 6.39
N GLN A 104 -1.89 24.53 6.45
CA GLN A 104 -0.77 24.90 7.31
C GLN A 104 -0.14 26.26 6.99
N SER A 105 -0.18 26.68 5.72
CA SER A 105 0.43 27.92 5.22
C SER A 105 -0.59 29.03 4.93
N LYS A 106 -1.90 28.79 5.09
CA LYS A 106 -2.94 29.78 4.82
C LYS A 106 -2.95 30.90 5.88
N ALA A 107 -3.24 32.11 5.43
CA ALA A 107 -3.52 33.25 6.33
C ALA A 107 -4.75 32.92 7.18
N GLY A 108 -4.69 33.22 8.48
CA GLY A 108 -5.78 32.89 9.42
C GLY A 108 -5.78 31.42 9.89
N ASN A 109 -4.69 30.70 9.72
CA ASN A 109 -4.50 29.35 10.24
C ASN A 109 -4.81 29.27 11.74
N LEU A 110 -5.90 28.56 12.09
CA LEU A 110 -6.44 28.53 13.46
C LEU A 110 -5.61 27.66 14.42
N LEU A 111 -5.05 26.53 13.91
CA LEU A 111 -4.40 25.51 14.73
C LEU A 111 -2.87 25.69 14.84
N GLY A 112 -2.29 26.52 13.98
CA GLY A 112 -0.85 26.75 13.91
C GLY A 112 -0.08 25.66 13.13
N LYS A 113 1.00 26.06 12.46
CA LYS A 113 1.83 25.18 11.60
C LYS A 113 2.30 23.90 12.28
N LYS A 114 2.65 23.97 13.58
CA LYS A 114 3.14 22.82 14.33
C LYS A 114 2.08 21.71 14.44
N THR A 115 0.82 22.07 14.67
CA THR A 115 -0.29 21.12 14.78
C THR A 115 -0.53 20.38 13.47
N TYR A 116 -0.61 21.11 12.34
CA TYR A 116 -0.78 20.48 11.03
C TYR A 116 0.37 19.56 10.67
N ARG A 117 1.61 19.96 10.98
CA ARG A 117 2.78 19.09 10.77
C ARG A 117 2.76 17.86 11.66
N THR A 118 2.19 17.95 12.86
CA THR A 118 1.95 16.78 13.71
C THR A 118 0.93 15.83 13.07
N PHE A 119 -0.13 16.36 12.46
CA PHE A 119 -1.10 15.55 11.70
C PHE A 119 -0.45 14.84 10.51
N LEU A 120 0.48 15.50 9.79
CA LEU A 120 1.27 14.83 8.75
C LEU A 120 2.08 13.66 9.32
N VAL A 121 2.70 13.83 10.49
CA VAL A 121 3.45 12.75 11.15
C VAL A 121 2.53 11.61 11.58
N ILE A 122 1.35 11.92 12.13
CA ILE A 122 0.34 10.91 12.50
C ILE A 122 -0.05 10.09 11.28
N ASN A 123 -0.41 10.72 10.16
CA ASN A 123 -0.69 10.00 8.91
C ASN A 123 0.52 9.20 8.44
N GLY A 124 1.72 9.79 8.56
CA GLY A 124 2.97 9.13 8.17
C GLY A 124 3.29 7.84 8.95
N VAL A 125 2.71 7.65 10.12
CA VAL A 125 2.83 6.43 10.93
C VAL A 125 1.61 5.54 10.75
N VAL A 126 0.42 6.07 11.03
CA VAL A 126 -0.84 5.33 11.06
C VAL A 126 -1.17 4.74 9.68
N GLY A 127 -1.04 5.54 8.61
CA GLY A 127 -1.34 5.07 7.25
C GLY A 127 -0.58 3.81 6.86
N PRO A 128 0.76 3.83 6.82
CA PRO A 128 1.55 2.66 6.44
C PRO A 128 1.38 1.45 7.36
N VAL A 129 1.31 1.66 8.69
CA VAL A 129 1.16 0.56 9.66
C VAL A 129 -0.18 -0.15 9.47
N LEU A 130 -1.28 0.60 9.38
CA LEU A 130 -2.60 0.01 9.26
C LEU A 130 -2.84 -0.59 7.85
N LEU A 131 -2.35 0.05 6.79
CA LEU A 131 -2.42 -0.52 5.44
C LEU A 131 -1.64 -1.83 5.34
N GLY A 132 -0.43 -1.88 5.90
CA GLY A 132 0.36 -3.10 5.96
C GLY A 132 -0.32 -4.19 6.78
N GLY A 133 -0.91 -3.83 7.92
CA GLY A 133 -1.71 -4.76 8.76
C GLY A 133 -2.95 -5.28 8.04
N ALA A 134 -3.67 -4.41 7.30
CA ALA A 134 -4.81 -4.81 6.48
C ALA A 134 -4.43 -5.79 5.35
N VAL A 135 -3.30 -5.54 4.67
CA VAL A 135 -2.80 -6.44 3.62
C VAL A 135 -2.30 -7.77 4.21
N ALA A 136 -1.76 -7.78 5.42
CA ALA A 136 -1.33 -9.01 6.09
C ALA A 136 -2.49 -10.00 6.27
N THR A 137 -3.74 -9.52 6.44
CA THR A 137 -4.92 -10.38 6.57
C THR A 137 -5.21 -11.23 5.34
N PHE A 138 -4.65 -10.89 4.17
CA PHE A 138 -4.70 -11.75 2.98
C PHE A 138 -3.96 -13.08 3.17
N PHE A 139 -3.05 -13.15 4.14
CA PHE A 139 -2.27 -14.34 4.45
C PHE A 139 -2.63 -14.94 5.81
N THR A 140 -3.06 -14.12 6.75
CA THR A 140 -3.35 -14.55 8.13
C THR A 140 -4.81 -14.79 8.40
N GLY A 141 -5.71 -14.28 7.54
CA GLY A 141 -7.15 -14.35 7.72
C GLY A 141 -7.74 -13.23 8.56
N SER A 142 -9.07 -13.18 8.57
CA SER A 142 -9.90 -12.21 9.30
C SER A 142 -11.11 -12.90 9.94
N ASP A 143 -11.73 -12.23 10.91
CA ASP A 143 -12.88 -12.75 11.66
C ASP A 143 -14.19 -12.38 10.98
N PHE A 144 -14.59 -13.15 10.00
CA PHE A 144 -15.89 -12.95 9.32
C PHE A 144 -16.50 -14.27 8.88
N TYR A 145 -17.79 -14.25 8.58
CA TYR A 145 -18.50 -15.36 7.93
C TYR A 145 -19.50 -14.83 6.88
N ILE A 146 -19.78 -15.66 5.90
CA ILE A 146 -20.66 -15.35 4.75
C ILE A 146 -21.91 -16.23 4.84
N ASN A 147 -23.07 -15.62 4.97
CA ASN A 147 -24.37 -16.29 4.92
C ASN A 147 -25.15 -15.84 3.67
N LYS A 148 -24.94 -16.52 2.54
CA LYS A 148 -25.63 -16.20 1.28
C LYS A 148 -27.15 -16.43 1.34
N ALA A 149 -27.64 -17.29 2.25
CA ALA A 149 -29.08 -17.51 2.42
C ALA A 149 -29.79 -16.24 2.91
N ASN A 150 -29.10 -15.34 3.58
CA ASN A 150 -29.65 -14.08 4.07
C ASN A 150 -30.03 -13.09 2.97
N MET A 151 -29.66 -13.33 1.70
CA MET A 151 -30.10 -12.52 0.56
C MET A 151 -31.65 -12.55 0.37
N THR A 152 -32.33 -13.54 0.94
CA THR A 152 -33.79 -13.64 0.91
C THR A 152 -34.49 -12.84 2.01
N ASP A 153 -33.74 -12.33 2.99
CA ASP A 153 -34.27 -11.44 4.01
C ASP A 153 -34.60 -10.07 3.39
N THR A 154 -35.90 -9.71 3.43
CA THR A 154 -36.39 -8.47 2.86
C THR A 154 -36.13 -7.24 3.73
N ILE A 155 -35.81 -7.43 5.00
CA ILE A 155 -35.59 -6.35 5.98
C ILE A 155 -34.08 -6.02 6.08
N MET A 156 -33.25 -7.05 6.15
CA MET A 156 -31.80 -6.89 6.37
C MET A 156 -30.98 -7.89 5.53
N PRO A 157 -30.86 -7.71 4.20
CA PRO A 157 -30.21 -8.67 3.31
C PRO A 157 -28.67 -8.61 3.41
N VAL A 158 -28.13 -8.55 4.61
CA VAL A 158 -26.70 -8.55 4.86
C VAL A 158 -26.17 -9.98 4.83
N ILE A 159 -25.26 -10.27 3.92
CA ILE A 159 -24.70 -11.61 3.72
C ILE A 159 -23.32 -11.79 4.38
N SER A 160 -22.58 -10.71 4.61
CA SER A 160 -21.25 -10.71 5.22
C SER A 160 -21.35 -10.17 6.63
N HIS A 161 -20.89 -10.96 7.59
CA HIS A 161 -20.93 -10.62 9.02
C HIS A 161 -19.53 -10.68 9.61
N TRP A 162 -19.18 -9.67 10.41
CA TRP A 162 -17.96 -9.70 11.22
C TRP A 162 -18.20 -10.46 12.52
N GLY A 163 -17.26 -11.35 12.93
CA GLY A 163 -17.44 -12.25 14.06
C GLY A 163 -17.32 -11.57 15.42
N ASN A 164 -16.70 -10.38 15.49
CA ASN A 164 -16.48 -9.65 16.75
C ASN A 164 -16.83 -8.16 16.62
N GLY A 165 -16.93 -7.47 17.77
CA GLY A 165 -17.28 -6.03 17.83
C GLY A 165 -16.12 -5.09 17.50
N TRP A 166 -14.90 -5.59 17.19
CA TRP A 166 -13.73 -4.77 16.87
C TRP A 166 -13.67 -4.34 15.41
N HIS A 167 -14.44 -5.01 14.54
CA HIS A 167 -14.61 -4.66 13.14
C HIS A 167 -13.31 -4.23 12.44
N GLY A 168 -12.35 -5.15 12.39
CA GLY A 168 -11.07 -4.98 11.72
C GLY A 168 -9.91 -4.52 12.61
N LEU A 169 -10.17 -3.92 13.78
CA LEU A 169 -9.08 -3.58 14.71
C LEU A 169 -8.48 -4.83 15.36
N ASP A 170 -9.23 -5.92 15.41
CA ASP A 170 -8.76 -7.25 15.81
C ASP A 170 -7.58 -7.75 14.96
N ALA A 171 -7.43 -7.28 13.70
CA ALA A 171 -6.27 -7.57 12.88
C ALA A 171 -4.95 -7.14 13.56
N LEU A 172 -4.96 -6.10 14.41
CA LEU A 172 -3.78 -5.63 15.14
C LEU A 172 -3.42 -6.51 16.35
N THR A 173 -4.29 -7.41 16.78
CA THR A 173 -3.97 -8.39 17.81
C THR A 173 -3.10 -9.54 17.29
N ASN A 174 -3.10 -9.77 15.99
CA ASN A 174 -2.22 -10.72 15.35
C ASN A 174 -0.84 -10.09 15.13
N ILE A 175 0.17 -10.63 15.80
CA ILE A 175 1.54 -10.11 15.75
C ILE A 175 2.10 -10.06 14.33
N TRP A 176 1.72 -11.00 13.44
CA TRP A 176 2.21 -11.04 12.07
C TRP A 176 1.65 -9.91 11.22
N ASN A 177 0.42 -9.48 11.48
CA ASN A 177 -0.16 -8.31 10.83
C ASN A 177 0.57 -7.03 11.25
N VAL A 178 0.92 -6.92 12.53
CA VAL A 178 1.73 -5.80 13.04
C VAL A 178 3.14 -5.83 12.44
N ILE A 179 3.76 -7.00 12.31
CA ILE A 179 5.08 -7.17 11.69
C ILE A 179 5.06 -6.67 10.25
N LEU A 180 4.07 -7.04 9.43
CA LEU A 180 3.96 -6.49 8.06
C LEU A 180 3.66 -4.99 8.08
N GLY A 181 2.81 -4.52 8.98
CA GLY A 181 2.54 -3.09 9.18
C GLY A 181 3.83 -2.30 9.45
N LEU A 182 4.68 -2.80 10.34
CA LEU A 182 5.98 -2.20 10.63
C LEU A 182 6.95 -2.30 9.44
N ALA A 183 6.96 -3.42 8.71
CA ALA A 183 7.75 -3.55 7.48
C ALA A 183 7.37 -2.47 6.47
N VAL A 184 6.07 -2.27 6.20
CA VAL A 184 5.57 -1.23 5.29
C VAL A 184 5.91 0.17 5.79
N PHE A 185 5.78 0.43 7.08
CA PHE A 185 6.15 1.71 7.69
C PHE A 185 7.64 2.03 7.50
N PHE A 186 8.53 1.09 7.80
CA PHE A 186 9.97 1.33 7.63
C PHE A 186 10.37 1.40 6.16
N LEU A 187 9.74 0.62 5.27
CA LEU A 187 9.91 0.75 3.83
C LEU A 187 9.48 2.13 3.34
N ALA A 188 8.32 2.63 3.77
CA ALA A 188 7.85 3.97 3.44
C ALA A 188 8.87 5.05 3.86
N ARG A 189 9.48 4.92 5.04
CA ARG A 189 10.55 5.84 5.50
C ARG A 189 11.82 5.75 4.65
N VAL A 190 12.20 4.55 4.22
CA VAL A 190 13.30 4.38 3.26
C VAL A 190 12.97 5.09 1.95
N LEU A 191 11.80 4.82 1.37
CA LEU A 191 11.35 5.45 0.14
C LEU A 191 11.23 6.96 0.27
N GLY A 192 10.67 7.49 1.37
CA GLY A 192 10.60 8.91 1.64
C GLY A 192 11.96 9.58 1.75
N SER A 193 12.92 8.93 2.42
CA SER A 193 14.29 9.43 2.50
C SER A 193 15.00 9.43 1.13
N LEU A 194 14.80 8.38 0.32
CA LEU A 194 15.33 8.30 -1.05
C LEU A 194 14.69 9.36 -1.95
N TYR A 195 13.40 9.65 -1.77
CA TYR A 195 12.70 10.69 -2.50
C TYR A 195 13.24 12.09 -2.17
N PHE A 196 13.49 12.39 -0.89
CA PHE A 196 14.13 13.64 -0.50
C PHE A 196 15.53 13.80 -1.09
N ILE A 197 16.35 12.75 -1.11
CA ILE A 197 17.67 12.77 -1.75
C ILE A 197 17.57 13.10 -3.26
N ASN A 198 16.51 12.63 -3.92
CA ASN A 198 16.29 12.87 -5.35
C ASN A 198 15.74 14.27 -5.63
N ASN A 199 14.87 14.80 -4.77
CA ASN A 199 14.02 15.96 -5.05
C ASN A 199 14.51 17.27 -4.38
N ILE A 200 15.34 17.21 -3.32
CA ILE A 200 15.80 18.37 -2.56
C ILE A 200 17.30 18.60 -2.82
N ASP A 201 17.68 19.84 -3.06
CA ASP A 201 19.07 20.27 -3.23
C ASP A 201 19.58 20.98 -1.95
N ASP A 202 19.70 20.20 -0.89
CA ASP A 202 20.32 20.61 0.37
C ASP A 202 21.22 19.49 0.86
N LYS A 203 22.52 19.81 1.06
CA LYS A 203 23.55 18.82 1.40
C LYS A 203 23.39 18.27 2.81
N GLU A 204 23.04 19.12 3.79
CA GLU A 204 22.90 18.73 5.18
C GLU A 204 21.70 17.78 5.35
N LEU A 205 20.56 18.14 4.76
CA LEU A 205 19.35 17.33 4.78
C LEU A 205 19.56 16.00 4.05
N THR A 206 20.21 16.02 2.88
CA THR A 206 20.57 14.82 2.11
C THR A 206 21.44 13.85 2.90
N ASP A 207 22.43 14.34 3.65
CA ASP A 207 23.29 13.50 4.51
C ASP A 207 22.50 12.91 5.70
N LYS A 208 21.54 13.67 6.26
CA LYS A 208 20.60 13.14 7.27
C LYS A 208 19.68 12.06 6.68
N CYS A 209 19.16 12.27 5.46
CA CYS A 209 18.35 11.29 4.75
C CYS A 209 19.13 9.99 4.50
N ARG A 210 20.41 10.03 4.11
CA ARG A 210 21.24 8.83 3.93
C ARG A 210 21.39 8.03 5.22
N ARG A 211 21.56 8.71 6.36
CA ARG A 211 21.58 8.03 7.67
C ARG A 211 20.24 7.37 7.99
N ALA A 212 19.15 8.06 7.69
CA ALA A 212 17.79 7.50 7.86
C ALA A 212 17.54 6.29 6.93
N VAL A 213 17.99 6.33 5.67
CA VAL A 213 17.96 5.16 4.78
C VAL A 213 18.63 3.97 5.43
N ARG A 214 19.85 4.13 5.96
CA ARG A 214 20.60 3.02 6.60
C ARG A 214 19.83 2.40 7.77
N SER A 215 19.40 3.22 8.73
CA SER A 215 18.73 2.71 9.95
C SER A 215 17.37 2.08 9.65
N ASN A 216 16.55 2.74 8.79
CA ASN A 216 15.23 2.22 8.46
C ASN A 216 15.30 0.98 7.55
N THR A 217 16.33 0.84 6.71
CA THR A 217 16.53 -0.38 5.89
C THR A 217 16.75 -1.61 6.77
N VAL A 218 17.56 -1.51 7.82
CA VAL A 218 17.77 -2.64 8.73
C VAL A 218 16.46 -3.09 9.37
N LEU A 219 15.66 -2.14 9.88
CA LEU A 219 14.38 -2.44 10.50
C LEU A 219 13.37 -3.00 9.47
N PHE A 220 13.31 -2.40 8.30
CA PHE A 220 12.50 -2.91 7.19
C PHE A 220 12.84 -4.36 6.87
N LEU A 221 14.11 -4.68 6.67
CA LEU A 221 14.53 -6.05 6.31
C LEU A 221 14.21 -7.05 7.42
N VAL A 222 14.41 -6.69 8.69
CA VAL A 222 14.08 -7.57 9.82
C VAL A 222 12.59 -7.93 9.80
N PHE A 223 11.70 -6.94 9.75
CA PHE A 223 10.26 -7.18 9.77
C PHE A 223 9.76 -7.83 8.48
N PHE A 224 10.25 -7.40 7.32
CA PHE A 224 9.85 -7.96 6.04
C PHE A 224 10.27 -9.43 5.90
N LEU A 225 11.51 -9.76 6.22
CA LEU A 225 12.00 -11.14 6.15
C LEU A 225 11.28 -12.04 7.16
N ALA A 226 11.03 -11.54 8.38
CA ALA A 226 10.26 -12.30 9.38
C ALA A 226 8.86 -12.65 8.84
N PHE A 227 8.15 -11.68 8.24
CA PHE A 227 6.83 -11.92 7.66
C PHE A 227 6.88 -12.88 6.46
N VAL A 228 7.79 -12.65 5.51
CA VAL A 228 7.91 -13.48 4.30
C VAL A 228 8.28 -14.92 4.66
N ILE A 229 9.29 -15.11 5.50
CA ILE A 229 9.69 -16.46 5.94
C ILE A 229 8.51 -17.17 6.61
N ARG A 230 7.82 -16.49 7.53
CA ARG A 230 6.62 -17.05 8.20
C ARG A 230 5.55 -17.45 7.18
N THR A 231 5.27 -16.59 6.20
CA THR A 231 4.27 -16.86 5.17
C THR A 231 4.64 -18.06 4.29
N LEU A 232 5.92 -18.19 3.91
CA LEU A 232 6.38 -19.29 3.07
C LEU A 232 6.41 -20.66 3.77
N VAL A 233 6.62 -20.67 5.10
CA VAL A 233 6.68 -21.94 5.87
C VAL A 233 5.36 -22.32 6.53
N SER A 234 4.36 -21.44 6.50
CA SER A 234 3.05 -21.74 7.09
C SER A 234 2.10 -22.43 6.13
N ASP A 235 1.09 -23.04 6.71
CA ASP A 235 -0.07 -23.50 5.96
C ASP A 235 -0.80 -22.31 5.34
N GLY A 236 -1.36 -22.51 4.15
CA GLY A 236 -2.14 -21.52 3.44
C GLY A 236 -3.50 -22.08 3.00
N PHE A 237 -4.34 -21.20 2.55
CA PHE A 237 -5.75 -21.46 2.25
C PHE A 237 -5.89 -21.87 0.76
N ALA A 238 -5.87 -23.18 0.51
CA ALA A 238 -6.02 -23.75 -0.82
C ALA A 238 -7.50 -23.97 -1.15
N VAL A 239 -7.79 -23.95 -2.45
CA VAL A 239 -9.14 -24.19 -3.01
C VAL A 239 -9.08 -25.41 -3.90
N ASN A 240 -9.97 -26.36 -3.69
CA ASN A 240 -10.14 -27.48 -4.61
C ASN A 240 -10.77 -26.96 -5.92
N PRO A 241 -10.14 -27.10 -7.08
CA PRO A 241 -10.65 -26.54 -8.34
C PRO A 241 -11.99 -27.16 -8.77
N ASP A 242 -12.26 -28.43 -8.42
CA ASP A 242 -13.46 -29.16 -8.84
C ASP A 242 -14.65 -28.91 -7.90
N THR A 243 -14.42 -28.97 -6.59
CA THR A 243 -15.48 -28.83 -5.58
C THR A 243 -15.63 -27.41 -5.05
N GLN A 244 -14.65 -26.53 -5.29
CA GLN A 244 -14.53 -25.17 -4.73
C GLN A 244 -14.44 -25.16 -3.18
N GLU A 245 -14.20 -26.31 -2.57
CA GLU A 245 -13.99 -26.46 -1.14
C GLU A 245 -12.64 -25.88 -0.73
N ILE A 246 -12.62 -25.16 0.41
CA ILE A 246 -11.42 -24.51 0.91
C ILE A 246 -10.83 -25.40 2.02
N TYR A 247 -9.51 -25.63 1.93
CA TYR A 247 -8.78 -26.46 2.88
C TYR A 247 -7.39 -25.89 3.17
N MET A 248 -6.81 -26.30 4.28
CA MET A 248 -5.45 -25.89 4.65
C MET A 248 -4.43 -26.77 3.95
N GLN A 249 -3.48 -26.16 3.25
CA GLN A 249 -2.38 -26.84 2.57
C GLN A 249 -1.03 -26.37 3.15
N PRO A 250 -0.16 -27.31 3.59
CA PRO A 250 1.18 -26.99 4.05
C PRO A 250 1.99 -26.26 2.94
N TYR A 251 2.74 -25.22 3.34
CA TYR A 251 3.62 -24.46 2.45
C TYR A 251 2.93 -23.89 1.19
N LYS A 252 1.62 -23.60 1.26
CA LYS A 252 0.84 -23.20 0.08
C LYS A 252 1.48 -22.04 -0.69
N TYR A 253 1.91 -20.99 -0.01
CA TYR A 253 2.48 -19.83 -0.67
C TYR A 253 3.86 -20.09 -1.28
N LEU A 254 4.67 -20.97 -0.68
CA LEU A 254 5.92 -21.43 -1.28
C LEU A 254 5.65 -22.26 -2.53
N THR A 255 4.70 -23.20 -2.46
CA THR A 255 4.24 -23.97 -3.61
C THR A 255 3.77 -23.05 -4.75
N ASN A 256 2.98 -22.04 -4.44
CA ASN A 256 2.52 -21.05 -5.43
C ASN A 256 3.70 -20.33 -6.13
N PHE A 257 4.75 -19.97 -5.41
CA PHE A 257 5.95 -19.38 -6.04
C PHE A 257 6.65 -20.38 -6.98
N ILE A 258 6.76 -21.64 -6.59
CA ILE A 258 7.41 -22.68 -7.40
C ILE A 258 6.60 -22.97 -8.66
N GLU A 259 5.28 -23.08 -8.54
CA GLU A 259 4.36 -23.38 -9.64
C GLU A 259 4.11 -22.19 -10.57
N MET A 260 4.42 -20.96 -10.12
CA MET A 260 4.34 -19.73 -10.90
C MET A 260 5.72 -19.08 -11.12
N PRO A 261 6.60 -19.66 -11.97
CA PRO A 261 8.00 -19.24 -12.11
C PRO A 261 8.15 -17.77 -12.55
N VAL A 262 7.20 -17.23 -13.31
CA VAL A 262 7.19 -15.81 -13.70
C VAL A 262 6.99 -14.93 -12.48
N VAL A 263 6.09 -15.29 -11.58
CA VAL A 263 5.82 -14.53 -10.34
C VAL A 263 7.05 -14.61 -9.41
N LEU A 264 7.68 -15.77 -9.32
CA LEU A 264 8.93 -15.92 -8.58
C LEU A 264 10.05 -15.04 -9.15
N ALA A 265 10.21 -15.03 -10.48
CA ALA A 265 11.21 -14.19 -11.13
C ALA A 265 10.96 -12.69 -10.87
N LEU A 266 9.70 -12.23 -10.96
CA LEU A 266 9.32 -10.86 -10.63
C LEU A 266 9.64 -10.51 -9.16
N PHE A 267 9.37 -11.44 -8.23
CA PHE A 267 9.70 -11.26 -6.82
C PHE A 267 11.21 -11.08 -6.60
N LEU A 268 12.02 -11.98 -7.17
CA LEU A 268 13.49 -11.92 -7.02
C LEU A 268 14.08 -10.67 -7.67
N ILE A 269 13.65 -10.31 -8.88
CA ILE A 269 14.06 -9.07 -9.56
C ILE A 269 13.66 -7.86 -8.71
N GLY A 270 12.44 -7.85 -8.15
CA GLY A 270 11.96 -6.80 -7.28
C GLY A 270 12.85 -6.61 -6.05
N VAL A 271 13.16 -7.69 -5.35
CA VAL A 271 14.06 -7.66 -4.18
C VAL A 271 15.45 -7.16 -4.55
N VAL A 272 16.03 -7.64 -5.64
CA VAL A 272 17.35 -7.20 -6.12
C VAL A 272 17.34 -5.71 -6.44
N LEU A 273 16.31 -5.19 -7.08
CA LEU A 273 16.18 -3.76 -7.39
C LEU A 273 16.04 -2.90 -6.14
N VAL A 274 15.28 -3.35 -5.13
CA VAL A 274 15.17 -2.65 -3.83
C VAL A 274 16.56 -2.55 -3.19
N LEU A 275 17.25 -3.67 -3.05
CA LEU A 275 18.58 -3.71 -2.43
C LEU A 275 19.63 -2.91 -3.22
N PHE A 276 19.57 -2.98 -4.56
CA PHE A 276 20.46 -2.20 -5.44
C PHE A 276 20.25 -0.70 -5.28
N GLY A 277 19.00 -0.21 -5.31
CA GLY A 277 18.69 1.21 -5.15
C GLY A 277 19.16 1.76 -3.81
N ILE A 278 18.89 1.03 -2.73
CA ILE A 278 19.34 1.37 -1.37
C ILE A 278 20.86 1.31 -1.29
N GLY A 279 21.48 0.19 -1.65
CA GLY A 279 22.91 -0.05 -1.55
C GLY A 279 23.72 0.98 -2.33
N LYS A 280 23.35 1.24 -3.60
CA LYS A 280 24.04 2.24 -4.44
C LYS A 280 23.93 3.65 -3.87
N THR A 281 22.77 4.01 -3.28
CA THR A 281 22.58 5.32 -2.62
C THR A 281 23.45 5.47 -1.37
N LEU A 282 23.65 4.39 -0.60
CA LEU A 282 24.50 4.41 0.59
C LEU A 282 25.99 4.42 0.26
N LEU A 283 26.39 3.70 -0.78
CA LEU A 283 27.80 3.56 -1.18
C LEU A 283 28.31 4.76 -1.97
N LYS A 284 27.49 5.34 -2.85
CA LYS A 284 27.89 6.44 -3.74
C LYS A 284 27.14 7.73 -3.39
N LYS A 285 27.83 8.69 -2.74
CA LYS A 285 27.24 9.97 -2.31
C LYS A 285 26.66 10.83 -3.44
N THR A 286 27.14 10.68 -4.65
CA THR A 286 26.65 11.42 -5.84
C THR A 286 25.42 10.78 -6.48
N PHE A 287 24.99 9.58 -6.01
CA PHE A 287 23.86 8.88 -6.57
C PHE A 287 22.56 9.29 -5.84
N ASP A 288 21.66 9.92 -6.58
CA ASP A 288 20.37 10.46 -6.09
C ASP A 288 19.14 9.73 -6.67
N LYS A 289 19.32 8.84 -7.63
CA LYS A 289 18.24 8.12 -8.33
C LYS A 289 17.80 6.82 -7.67
N GLY A 290 18.18 6.60 -6.40
CA GLY A 290 17.87 5.37 -5.66
C GLY A 290 16.38 5.10 -5.55
N ILE A 291 15.57 6.15 -5.43
CA ILE A 291 14.09 6.04 -5.34
C ILE A 291 13.48 5.27 -6.52
N TRP A 292 13.97 5.45 -7.73
CA TRP A 292 13.39 4.81 -8.92
C TRP A 292 13.65 3.30 -8.93
N PHE A 293 14.88 2.87 -8.60
CA PHE A 293 15.21 1.44 -8.50
C PHE A 293 14.47 0.78 -7.35
N THR A 294 14.50 1.41 -6.17
CA THR A 294 13.80 0.90 -4.98
C THR A 294 12.29 0.90 -5.20
N GLY A 295 11.74 1.93 -5.85
CA GLY A 295 10.32 2.04 -6.14
C GLY A 295 9.81 0.97 -7.10
N ILE A 296 10.47 0.79 -8.24
CA ILE A 296 10.14 -0.28 -9.20
C ILE A 296 10.28 -1.65 -8.51
N GLY A 297 11.37 -1.85 -7.75
CA GLY A 297 11.58 -3.07 -6.99
C GLY A 297 10.47 -3.33 -5.97
N THR A 298 10.00 -2.28 -5.26
CA THR A 298 8.86 -2.36 -4.34
C THR A 298 7.59 -2.80 -5.06
N VAL A 299 7.27 -2.18 -6.20
CA VAL A 299 6.09 -2.54 -6.99
C VAL A 299 6.16 -4.01 -7.42
N LEU A 300 7.28 -4.49 -7.95
CA LEU A 300 7.42 -5.88 -8.38
C LEU A 300 7.32 -6.87 -7.21
N THR A 301 7.94 -6.56 -6.08
CA THR A 301 7.90 -7.43 -4.89
C THR A 301 6.50 -7.53 -4.31
N VAL A 302 5.81 -6.40 -4.13
CA VAL A 302 4.45 -6.37 -3.57
C VAL A 302 3.44 -7.00 -4.53
N LEU A 303 3.54 -6.70 -5.83
CA LEU A 303 2.72 -7.34 -6.86
C LEU A 303 2.84 -8.86 -6.79
N SER A 304 4.06 -9.39 -6.74
CA SER A 304 4.30 -10.83 -6.67
C SER A 304 3.68 -11.47 -5.42
N LEU A 305 3.78 -10.82 -4.26
CA LEU A 305 3.15 -11.30 -3.03
C LEU A 305 1.62 -11.34 -3.13
N LEU A 306 1.00 -10.30 -3.71
CA LEU A 306 -0.44 -10.27 -3.92
C LEU A 306 -0.91 -11.30 -4.95
N LEU A 307 -0.13 -11.53 -6.02
CA LEU A 307 -0.44 -12.58 -6.99
C LEU A 307 -0.40 -13.98 -6.35
N VAL A 308 0.57 -14.25 -5.49
CA VAL A 308 0.69 -15.51 -4.75
C VAL A 308 -0.48 -15.71 -3.77
N ALA A 309 -1.04 -14.63 -3.23
CA ALA A 309 -2.19 -14.70 -2.32
C ALA A 309 -3.50 -15.08 -3.02
N GLY A 310 -3.68 -14.76 -4.33
CA GLY A 310 -4.96 -14.97 -5.01
C GLY A 310 -4.92 -15.94 -6.19
N TYR A 311 -3.76 -16.17 -6.81
CA TYR A 311 -3.63 -17.10 -7.93
C TYR A 311 -3.41 -18.54 -7.47
N ASN A 312 -3.43 -19.45 -8.43
CA ASN A 312 -3.16 -20.87 -8.22
C ASN A 312 -4.08 -21.53 -7.19
N ASN A 313 -5.39 -21.36 -7.35
CA ASN A 313 -6.41 -21.94 -6.46
C ASN A 313 -6.13 -21.61 -4.98
N THR A 314 -6.04 -20.34 -4.68
CA THR A 314 -5.80 -19.81 -3.33
C THR A 314 -6.93 -18.87 -2.93
N ALA A 315 -7.41 -18.99 -1.69
CA ALA A 315 -8.35 -18.04 -1.13
C ALA A 315 -7.58 -16.79 -0.66
N TYR A 316 -7.79 -15.67 -1.36
CA TYR A 316 -7.01 -14.46 -1.13
C TYR A 316 -7.44 -13.65 0.11
N TYR A 317 -8.65 -13.87 0.61
CA TYR A 317 -9.11 -13.26 1.85
C TYR A 317 -9.72 -14.34 2.73
N PRO A 318 -8.90 -14.98 3.58
CA PRO A 318 -9.34 -16.10 4.39
C PRO A 318 -10.20 -15.68 5.58
N SER A 319 -11.16 -16.53 5.94
CA SER A 319 -11.86 -16.47 7.22
C SER A 319 -11.29 -17.53 8.15
N TYR A 320 -10.93 -17.15 9.37
CA TYR A 320 -10.55 -18.12 10.39
C TYR A 320 -11.74 -18.56 11.28
N THR A 321 -12.87 -17.87 11.18
CA THR A 321 -14.10 -18.23 11.89
C THR A 321 -14.86 -19.34 11.17
N ASP A 322 -14.99 -19.21 9.85
CA ASP A 322 -15.57 -20.22 8.97
C ASP A 322 -14.74 -20.36 7.70
N LEU A 323 -14.01 -21.46 7.60
CA LEU A 323 -13.07 -21.69 6.49
C LEU A 323 -13.75 -21.60 5.12
N GLN A 324 -15.01 -22.09 5.00
CA GLN A 324 -15.74 -22.09 3.74
C GLN A 324 -16.26 -20.70 3.33
N SER A 325 -16.30 -19.75 4.27
CA SER A 325 -16.61 -18.35 4.01
C SER A 325 -15.43 -17.57 3.42
N SER A 326 -14.23 -18.15 3.33
CA SER A 326 -13.05 -17.49 2.74
C SER A 326 -13.31 -17.07 1.31
N LEU A 327 -12.77 -15.89 0.92
CA LEU A 327 -13.01 -15.34 -0.40
C LEU A 327 -11.95 -15.78 -1.41
N THR A 328 -12.44 -16.25 -2.54
CA THR A 328 -11.66 -16.66 -3.72
C THR A 328 -11.97 -15.74 -4.89
N LEU A 329 -11.16 -15.78 -5.95
CA LEU A 329 -11.47 -15.03 -7.17
C LEU A 329 -12.81 -15.44 -7.77
N ALA A 330 -13.19 -16.70 -7.64
CA ALA A 330 -14.42 -17.25 -8.20
C ALA A 330 -15.67 -16.83 -7.42
N ASN A 331 -15.62 -16.86 -6.06
CA ASN A 331 -16.81 -16.66 -5.23
C ASN A 331 -17.10 -15.20 -4.87
N SER A 332 -16.15 -14.28 -5.11
CA SER A 332 -16.23 -12.88 -4.67
C SER A 332 -16.27 -11.86 -5.81
N CYS A 333 -16.03 -12.29 -7.06
CA CYS A 333 -16.01 -11.39 -8.21
C CYS A 333 -17.40 -10.93 -8.67
N SER A 334 -17.39 -9.83 -9.41
CA SER A 334 -18.57 -9.28 -10.09
C SER A 334 -19.01 -10.17 -11.27
N SER A 335 -20.14 -9.83 -11.90
CA SER A 335 -20.65 -10.54 -13.08
C SER A 335 -19.66 -10.47 -14.26
N GLU A 336 -19.72 -11.47 -15.15
CA GLU A 336 -18.89 -11.49 -16.36
C GLU A 336 -19.12 -10.23 -17.22
N PHE A 337 -20.37 -9.75 -17.30
CA PHE A 337 -20.71 -8.53 -18.02
C PHE A 337 -19.99 -7.32 -17.43
N THR A 338 -20.03 -7.14 -16.11
CA THR A 338 -19.34 -6.04 -15.42
C THR A 338 -17.83 -6.08 -15.63
N LEU A 339 -17.21 -7.24 -15.39
CA LEU A 339 -15.76 -7.40 -15.56
C LEU A 339 -15.32 -7.14 -17.00
N LYS A 340 -16.11 -7.57 -17.98
CA LYS A 340 -15.84 -7.35 -19.41
C LYS A 340 -15.96 -5.87 -19.80
N THR A 341 -17.03 -5.20 -19.35
CA THR A 341 -17.23 -3.77 -19.61
C THR A 341 -16.11 -2.93 -19.00
N MET A 342 -15.74 -3.22 -17.77
CA MET A 342 -14.61 -2.56 -17.11
C MET A 342 -13.27 -2.85 -17.83
N ALA A 343 -13.06 -4.06 -18.37
CA ALA A 343 -11.86 -4.38 -19.14
C ALA A 343 -11.75 -3.53 -20.41
N TYR A 344 -12.85 -3.21 -21.10
CA TYR A 344 -12.83 -2.26 -22.20
C TYR A 344 -12.44 -0.84 -21.75
N VAL A 345 -12.97 -0.38 -20.61
CA VAL A 345 -12.62 0.94 -20.07
C VAL A 345 -11.13 0.97 -19.65
N SER A 346 -10.58 -0.14 -19.19
CA SER A 346 -9.16 -0.21 -18.78
C SER A 346 -8.17 0.03 -19.93
N ILE A 347 -8.60 -0.06 -21.20
CA ILE A 347 -7.78 0.35 -22.38
C ILE A 347 -7.40 1.82 -22.31
N LEU A 348 -8.14 2.65 -21.60
CA LEU A 348 -7.82 4.08 -21.39
C LEU A 348 -6.72 4.28 -20.31
N VAL A 349 -6.45 3.29 -19.47
CA VAL A 349 -5.45 3.39 -18.37
C VAL A 349 -4.05 3.77 -18.86
N PRO A 350 -3.50 3.23 -19.97
CA PRO A 350 -2.21 3.66 -20.50
C PRO A 350 -2.11 5.17 -20.79
N PHE A 351 -3.19 5.77 -21.27
CA PHE A 351 -3.22 7.22 -21.53
C PHE A 351 -3.17 8.03 -20.23
N VAL A 352 -3.89 7.56 -19.21
CA VAL A 352 -3.85 8.17 -17.87
C VAL A 352 -2.45 8.02 -17.23
N ILE A 353 -1.82 6.86 -17.37
CA ILE A 353 -0.45 6.62 -16.89
C ILE A 353 0.53 7.55 -17.60
N ALA A 354 0.42 7.71 -18.93
CA ALA A 354 1.26 8.61 -19.70
C ALA A 354 1.09 10.07 -19.24
N TYR A 355 -0.14 10.51 -18.97
CA TYR A 355 -0.42 11.84 -18.42
C TYR A 355 0.18 12.00 -17.01
N ILE A 356 -0.01 11.04 -16.13
CA ILE A 356 0.58 11.06 -14.77
C ILE A 356 2.10 11.12 -14.85
N PHE A 357 2.73 10.34 -15.73
CA PHE A 357 4.18 10.37 -15.94
C PHE A 357 4.66 11.74 -16.43
N TYR A 358 3.94 12.34 -17.38
CA TYR A 358 4.23 13.68 -17.88
C TYR A 358 4.11 14.72 -16.76
N ALA A 359 3.01 14.72 -16.00
CA ALA A 359 2.78 15.63 -14.89
C ALA A 359 3.85 15.48 -13.81
N TRP A 360 4.18 14.23 -13.43
CA TRP A 360 5.23 13.96 -12.46
C TRP A 360 6.58 14.52 -12.91
N ARG A 361 6.97 14.24 -14.16
CA ARG A 361 8.23 14.73 -14.72
C ARG A 361 8.27 16.26 -14.77
N SER A 362 7.15 16.91 -15.06
CA SER A 362 7.04 18.37 -15.09
C SER A 362 7.23 18.97 -13.69
N ILE A 363 6.62 18.39 -12.68
CA ILE A 363 6.72 18.84 -11.28
C ILE A 363 8.15 18.68 -10.75
N ASP A 364 8.82 17.56 -11.07
CA ASP A 364 10.16 17.23 -10.57
C ASP A 364 11.30 17.69 -11.52
N ARG A 365 11.00 18.63 -12.43
CA ARG A 365 11.99 19.13 -13.41
C ARG A 365 13.17 19.82 -12.73
N HIS A 366 12.90 20.51 -11.63
CA HIS A 366 13.91 21.21 -10.82
C HIS A 366 13.84 20.69 -9.38
N LYS A 367 15.03 20.55 -8.76
CA LYS A 367 15.11 20.21 -7.33
C LYS A 367 14.68 21.40 -6.50
N ILE A 368 14.08 21.14 -5.36
CA ILE A 368 13.66 22.14 -4.39
C ILE A 368 14.90 22.73 -3.74
N THR A 369 15.00 24.08 -3.76
CA THR A 369 16.09 24.83 -3.13
C THR A 369 15.51 25.78 -2.06
N GLU A 370 16.37 26.24 -1.15
CA GLU A 370 16.00 27.22 -0.13
C GLU A 370 15.48 28.53 -0.78
N LYS A 371 16.14 28.99 -1.87
CA LYS A 371 15.73 30.19 -2.61
C LYS A 371 14.31 30.10 -3.16
N GLU A 372 13.91 28.94 -3.69
CA GLU A 372 12.55 28.70 -4.19
C GLU A 372 11.50 28.84 -3.07
N MET A 373 11.88 28.52 -1.83
CA MET A 373 10.99 28.64 -0.67
C MET A 373 10.77 30.07 -0.21
N ASP A 374 11.70 30.98 -0.48
CA ASP A 374 11.64 32.40 -0.11
C ASP A 374 10.94 33.26 -1.16
N GLU A 375 10.99 32.88 -2.44
CA GLU A 375 10.41 33.62 -3.56
C GLU A 375 8.88 33.47 -3.69
N GLY A 376 8.21 32.76 -2.79
CA GLY A 376 6.74 32.72 -2.70
C GLY A 376 6.02 32.01 -3.86
N GLY A 377 6.69 31.10 -4.57
CA GLY A 377 6.05 30.19 -5.49
C GLY A 377 5.04 29.27 -4.77
N HIS A 378 4.14 28.59 -5.50
CA HIS A 378 3.18 27.64 -4.93
C HIS A 378 3.88 26.61 -4.03
N SER A 379 4.09 26.99 -2.76
CA SER A 379 4.63 26.14 -1.71
C SER A 379 3.50 25.72 -0.77
N TYR A 380 3.43 24.43 -0.46
CA TYR A 380 2.53 23.90 0.54
C TYR A 380 2.88 24.38 1.97
#